data_8efcfd9a3fcc79c1e74018de6c8c5ca5
#
_entry.id   8efcfd9a3fcc79c1e74018de6c8c5ca5
#
_cell.length_a   1.000
_cell.length_b   1.000
_cell.length_c   1.000
_cell.angle_alpha   90.00
_cell.angle_beta   90.00
_cell.angle_gamma   90.00
#
_symmetry.space_group_name_H-M   'P 1'
#
loop_
_entity.id
_entity.type
_entity.pdbx_description
1 polymer ?
#
loop_
_entity_poly.entity_id
_entity_poly.type
_entity_poly.pdbx_seq_one_letter_code
_entity_poly.pdbx_strand_id
1 'polypeptide(L)'
;PSNPPSVAISQKSISEIVDIVKTKNKDLMIISDDVYGTFIHGFRSLMADLPYNTIGVYSYSKYFGVTGWRLGTIALHENNVFDKLIKELPYSIRKRTMRRYADLNPVPENVPFIDRIVADSRQVSLNHTAGLSTPQQVQMAFFSAFTLIDKENNYKDKTINICKTRKKLLFDSL
;
A
#
# COMPACT_ATOMS: atom_id res chain seq x y z
N PRO A 1 -5.83 10.78 2.57
CA PRO A 1 -6.86 11.16 3.54
C PRO A 1 -7.00 10.10 4.62
N SER A 2 -7.28 10.55 5.82
CA SER A 2 -7.39 9.70 7.00
C SER A 2 -8.86 9.42 7.37
N ASN A 3 -9.09 8.34 8.09
CA ASN A 3 -10.35 7.98 8.70
C ASN A 3 -10.12 7.85 10.23
N PRO A 4 -10.94 8.45 11.10
CA PRO A 4 -12.24 9.08 10.85
C PRO A 4 -12.19 10.57 10.46
N PRO A 5 -11.10 11.35 10.64
CA PRO A 5 -11.16 12.81 10.52
C PRO A 5 -11.36 13.31 9.09
N SER A 6 -11.26 12.44 8.07
CA SER A 6 -11.41 12.79 6.65
C SER A 6 -10.49 13.94 6.17
N VAL A 7 -9.30 14.05 6.76
CA VAL A 7 -8.30 15.07 6.45
C VAL A 7 -7.19 14.46 5.61
N ALA A 8 -6.81 15.14 4.53
CA ALA A 8 -5.63 14.80 3.75
C ALA A 8 -4.39 15.49 4.35
N ILE A 9 -3.25 14.83 4.29
CA ILE A 9 -1.97 15.47 4.57
C ILE A 9 -1.75 16.65 3.61
N SER A 10 -1.27 17.76 4.12
CA SER A 10 -1.06 18.96 3.30
C SER A 10 0.14 18.78 2.36
N GLN A 11 0.13 19.48 1.23
CA GLN A 11 1.27 19.48 0.30
C GLN A 11 2.53 20.02 0.99
N LYS A 12 2.40 20.97 1.90
CA LYS A 12 3.50 21.47 2.71
C LYS A 12 4.12 20.37 3.55
N SER A 13 3.31 19.59 4.27
CA SER A 13 3.79 18.46 5.09
C SER A 13 4.44 17.37 4.25
N ILE A 14 3.90 17.11 3.05
CA ILE A 14 4.52 16.17 2.10
C ILE A 14 5.91 16.67 1.71
N SER A 15 6.04 17.93 1.34
CA SER A 15 7.33 18.53 0.96
C SER A 15 8.34 18.49 2.13
N GLU A 16 7.89 18.75 3.35
CA GLU A 16 8.73 18.66 4.55
C GLU A 16 9.22 17.25 4.82
N ILE A 17 8.36 16.23 4.65
CA ILE A 17 8.76 14.81 4.77
C ILE A 17 9.80 14.46 3.70
N VAL A 18 9.57 14.87 2.46
CA VAL A 18 10.50 14.64 1.35
C VAL A 18 11.87 15.26 1.64
N ASP A 19 11.87 16.48 2.14
CA ASP A 19 13.11 17.18 2.51
C ASP A 19 13.85 16.47 3.66
N ILE A 20 13.14 16.07 4.70
CA ILE A 20 13.72 15.31 5.82
C ILE A 20 14.37 14.02 5.32
N VAL A 21 13.71 13.27 4.47
CA VAL A 21 14.26 12.03 3.93
C VAL A 21 15.51 12.31 3.08
N LYS A 22 15.46 13.30 2.22
CA LYS A 22 16.58 13.62 1.32
C LYS A 22 17.80 14.21 2.03
N THR A 23 17.58 14.99 3.12
CA THR A 23 18.66 15.78 3.73
C THR A 23 19.11 15.24 5.09
N LYS A 24 18.17 14.70 5.90
CA LYS A 24 18.45 14.35 7.31
C LYS A 24 18.41 12.86 7.60
N ASN A 25 17.46 12.13 7.05
CA ASN A 25 17.28 10.71 7.34
C ASN A 25 16.95 9.91 6.08
N LYS A 26 17.99 9.58 5.32
CA LYS A 26 17.86 8.82 4.06
C LYS A 26 17.34 7.40 4.23
N ASP A 27 17.40 6.87 5.45
CA ASP A 27 16.99 5.52 5.80
C ASP A 27 15.59 5.47 6.46
N LEU A 28 14.86 6.58 6.43
CA LEU A 28 13.50 6.61 6.96
C LEU A 28 12.61 5.64 6.19
N MET A 29 12.00 4.71 6.91
CA MET A 29 11.04 3.75 6.37
C MET A 29 9.62 4.30 6.48
N ILE A 30 8.87 4.30 5.39
CA ILE A 30 7.54 4.90 5.29
C ILE A 30 6.53 3.84 4.83
N ILE A 31 5.35 3.83 5.42
CA ILE A 31 4.18 3.11 4.93
C ILE A 31 3.14 4.15 4.55
N SER A 32 2.78 4.17 3.25
CA SER A 32 1.73 5.05 2.73
C SER A 32 0.44 4.24 2.51
N ASP A 33 -0.59 4.51 3.33
CA ASP A 33 -1.92 3.93 3.12
C ASP A 33 -2.70 4.82 2.16
N ASP A 34 -2.77 4.38 0.92
CA ASP A 34 -3.37 5.12 -0.19
C ASP A 34 -4.81 4.68 -0.49
N VAL A 35 -5.45 3.92 0.40
CA VAL A 35 -6.78 3.32 0.20
C VAL A 35 -7.87 4.33 -0.18
N TYR A 36 -7.79 5.56 0.32
CA TYR A 36 -8.73 6.64 0.00
C TYR A 36 -8.22 7.60 -1.08
N GLY A 37 -7.01 7.41 -1.57
CA GLY A 37 -6.41 8.28 -2.59
C GLY A 37 -7.22 8.30 -3.89
N THR A 38 -7.81 7.18 -4.27
CA THR A 38 -8.63 7.03 -5.47
C THR A 38 -9.85 7.96 -5.51
N PHE A 39 -10.35 8.42 -4.36
CA PHE A 39 -11.48 9.37 -4.28
C PHE A 39 -11.05 10.84 -4.46
N ILE A 40 -9.76 11.10 -4.57
CA ILE A 40 -9.24 12.47 -4.66
C ILE A 40 -8.72 12.74 -6.06
N HIS A 41 -9.22 13.82 -6.69
CA HIS A 41 -8.68 14.29 -7.96
C HIS A 41 -7.26 14.81 -7.75
N GLY A 42 -6.34 14.40 -8.63
CA GLY A 42 -4.94 14.79 -8.54
C GLY A 42 -4.19 14.20 -7.34
N PHE A 43 -4.73 13.15 -6.70
CA PHE A 43 -4.02 12.45 -5.63
C PHE A 43 -2.66 11.96 -6.12
N ARG A 44 -1.64 12.26 -5.33
CA ARG A 44 -0.28 11.78 -5.55
C ARG A 44 0.18 11.06 -4.27
N SER A 45 0.53 9.79 -4.41
CA SER A 45 1.10 9.00 -3.33
C SER A 45 2.48 9.52 -2.94
N LEU A 46 2.81 9.43 -1.65
CA LEU A 46 4.17 9.72 -1.18
C LEU A 46 5.22 8.80 -1.82
N MET A 47 4.80 7.61 -2.24
CA MET A 47 5.64 6.68 -3.01
C MET A 47 6.15 7.28 -4.33
N ALA A 48 5.41 8.21 -4.94
CA ALA A 48 5.85 8.88 -6.16
C ALA A 48 7.02 9.86 -5.95
N ASP A 49 7.18 10.39 -4.74
CA ASP A 49 8.26 11.31 -4.38
C ASP A 49 9.42 10.62 -3.67
N LEU A 50 9.13 9.54 -2.95
CA LEU A 50 10.07 8.75 -2.14
C LEU A 50 9.93 7.24 -2.43
N PRO A 51 10.14 6.80 -3.69
CA PRO A 51 9.90 5.39 -4.06
C PRO A 51 10.78 4.41 -3.28
N TYR A 52 12.02 4.77 -2.99
CA TYR A 52 12.97 3.88 -2.30
C TYR A 52 12.66 3.69 -0.81
N ASN A 53 11.95 4.64 -0.22
CA ASN A 53 11.67 4.69 1.21
C ASN A 53 10.26 4.23 1.57
N THR A 54 9.38 4.05 0.57
CA THR A 54 7.96 3.90 0.81
C THR A 54 7.43 2.53 0.41
N ILE A 55 6.68 1.91 1.31
CA ILE A 55 5.75 0.82 1.00
C ILE A 55 4.39 1.47 0.70
N GLY A 56 3.92 1.35 -0.53
CA GLY A 56 2.58 1.74 -0.90
C GLY A 56 1.58 0.65 -0.58
N VAL A 57 0.52 0.98 0.14
CA VAL A 57 -0.56 0.04 0.48
C VAL A 57 -1.86 0.52 -0.16
N TYR A 58 -2.51 -0.35 -0.92
CA TYR A 58 -3.78 -0.09 -1.55
C TYR A 58 -4.79 -1.20 -1.27
N SER A 59 -6.08 -0.83 -1.15
CA SER A 59 -7.17 -1.78 -0.98
C SER A 59 -8.30 -1.47 -1.96
N TYR A 60 -8.82 -2.50 -2.59
CA TYR A 60 -10.00 -2.43 -3.46
C TYR A 60 -11.31 -2.24 -2.67
N SER A 61 -11.27 -2.44 -1.35
CA SER A 61 -12.43 -2.48 -0.47
C SER A 61 -13.33 -1.25 -0.56
N LYS A 62 -12.75 -0.06 -0.64
CA LYS A 62 -13.50 1.21 -0.54
C LYS A 62 -13.98 1.70 -1.89
N TYR A 63 -13.08 1.81 -2.84
CA TYR A 63 -13.38 2.37 -4.16
C TYR A 63 -14.37 1.50 -4.95
N PHE A 64 -14.21 0.19 -4.89
CA PHE A 64 -15.09 -0.76 -5.60
C PHE A 64 -16.21 -1.33 -4.71
N GLY A 65 -16.31 -0.93 -3.45
CA GLY A 65 -17.36 -1.41 -2.54
C GLY A 65 -17.25 -2.89 -2.16
N VAL A 66 -16.06 -3.49 -2.27
CA VAL A 66 -15.83 -4.94 -2.07
C VAL A 66 -15.14 -5.24 -0.74
N THR A 67 -15.55 -4.59 0.31
CA THR A 67 -14.92 -4.68 1.64
C THR A 67 -14.84 -6.12 2.16
N GLY A 68 -15.85 -6.94 1.91
CA GLY A 68 -15.91 -8.34 2.34
C GLY A 68 -14.98 -9.28 1.55
N TRP A 69 -14.47 -8.86 0.39
CA TRP A 69 -13.64 -9.71 -0.47
C TRP A 69 -12.17 -9.76 -0.04
N ARG A 70 -11.75 -8.88 0.84
CA ARG A 70 -10.40 -8.82 1.41
C ARG A 70 -9.30 -8.71 0.36
N LEU A 71 -9.46 -7.79 -0.60
CA LEU A 71 -8.54 -7.58 -1.69
C LEU A 71 -7.68 -6.33 -1.46
N GLY A 72 -6.37 -6.48 -1.56
CA GLY A 72 -5.41 -5.38 -1.43
C GLY A 72 -4.09 -5.72 -2.09
N THR A 73 -3.27 -4.71 -2.29
CA THR A 73 -1.93 -4.83 -2.87
C THR A 73 -0.93 -4.02 -2.06
N ILE A 74 0.31 -4.48 -2.09
CA ILE A 74 1.47 -3.74 -1.60
C ILE A 74 2.39 -3.47 -2.79
N ALA A 75 2.86 -2.24 -2.91
CA ALA A 75 3.85 -1.84 -3.89
C ALA A 75 5.15 -1.48 -3.18
N LEU A 76 6.27 -1.97 -3.70
CA LEU A 76 7.61 -1.70 -3.20
C LEU A 76 8.55 -1.53 -4.39
N HIS A 77 9.42 -0.53 -4.34
CA HIS A 77 10.44 -0.35 -5.37
C HIS A 77 11.50 -1.46 -5.27
N GLU A 78 12.01 -1.96 -6.40
CA GLU A 78 13.04 -3.01 -6.42
C GLU A 78 14.30 -2.62 -5.65
N ASN A 79 14.73 -1.36 -5.78
CA ASN A 79 15.83 -0.78 -5.01
C ASN A 79 15.24 -0.02 -3.83
N ASN A 80 15.02 -0.68 -2.70
CA ASN A 80 14.37 -0.09 -1.54
C ASN A 80 15.28 -0.06 -0.32
N VAL A 81 14.98 0.87 0.60
CA VAL A 81 15.75 1.06 1.82
C VAL A 81 15.63 -0.14 2.77
N PHE A 82 14.55 -0.89 2.72
CA PHE A 82 14.32 -2.04 3.60
C PHE A 82 15.33 -3.16 3.31
N ASP A 83 15.54 -3.51 2.04
CA ASP A 83 16.56 -4.48 1.64
C ASP A 83 17.97 -4.01 1.98
N LYS A 84 18.24 -2.70 1.78
CA LYS A 84 19.52 -2.09 2.15
C LYS A 84 19.78 -2.26 3.64
N LEU A 85 18.86 -1.82 4.49
CA LEU A 85 19.03 -1.84 5.94
C LEU A 85 19.15 -3.27 6.50
N ILE A 86 18.44 -4.24 5.91
CA ILE A 86 18.58 -5.64 6.30
C ILE A 86 19.98 -6.16 6.00
N LYS A 87 20.57 -5.79 4.84
CA LYS A 87 21.95 -6.18 4.48
C LYS A 87 22.99 -5.58 5.43
N GLU A 88 22.72 -4.42 5.98
CA GLU A 88 23.60 -3.68 6.90
C GLU A 88 23.49 -4.17 8.36
N LEU A 89 22.52 -5.02 8.69
CA LEU A 89 22.42 -5.59 10.04
C LEU A 89 23.67 -6.38 10.43
N PRO A 90 24.08 -6.35 11.72
CA PRO A 90 25.14 -7.20 12.22
C PRO A 90 24.89 -8.68 11.87
N TYR A 91 25.95 -9.40 11.51
CA TYR A 91 25.86 -10.79 11.04
C TYR A 91 25.02 -11.70 11.94
N SER A 92 25.21 -11.60 13.26
CA SER A 92 24.47 -12.42 14.23
C SER A 92 22.95 -12.17 14.20
N ILE A 93 22.54 -10.90 14.07
CA ILE A 93 21.13 -10.50 13.96
C ILE A 93 20.59 -10.95 12.61
N ARG A 94 21.32 -10.67 11.52
CA ARG A 94 20.95 -11.08 10.17
C ARG A 94 20.75 -12.59 10.08
N LYS A 95 21.71 -13.39 10.54
CA LYS A 95 21.61 -14.86 10.54
C LYS A 95 20.40 -15.37 11.32
N ARG A 96 20.10 -14.80 12.48
CA ARG A 96 18.93 -15.17 13.27
C ARG A 96 17.63 -14.86 12.54
N THR A 97 17.53 -13.66 11.96
CA THR A 97 16.34 -13.22 11.21
C THR A 97 16.16 -14.06 9.95
N MET A 98 17.25 -14.43 9.28
CA MET A 98 17.19 -15.17 8.02
C MET A 98 16.76 -16.63 8.19
N ARG A 99 16.97 -17.25 9.35
CA ARG A 99 16.49 -18.62 9.61
C ARG A 99 15.01 -18.82 9.31
N ARG A 100 14.24 -17.76 9.48
CA ARG A 100 12.80 -17.73 9.20
C ARG A 100 12.46 -17.99 7.73
N TYR A 101 13.38 -17.70 6.84
CA TYR A 101 13.18 -17.78 5.38
C TYR A 101 14.02 -18.90 4.74
N ALA A 102 14.60 -19.79 5.55
CA ALA A 102 15.47 -20.86 5.06
C ALA A 102 14.76 -21.82 4.09
N ASP A 103 13.46 -22.01 4.28
CA ASP A 103 12.65 -22.88 3.41
C ASP A 103 12.35 -22.25 2.03
N LEU A 104 12.56 -20.93 1.87
CA LEU A 104 12.29 -20.23 0.63
C LEU A 104 13.51 -20.18 -0.29
N ASN A 105 14.70 -20.14 0.28
CA ASN A 105 15.93 -19.99 -0.47
C ASN A 105 17.11 -20.63 0.31
N PRO A 106 17.96 -21.43 -0.35
CA PRO A 106 19.19 -21.97 0.27
C PRO A 106 20.11 -20.89 0.83
N VAL A 107 20.04 -19.68 0.29
CA VAL A 107 20.73 -18.48 0.79
C VAL A 107 19.69 -17.44 1.24
N PRO A 108 19.13 -17.59 2.46
CA PRO A 108 18.00 -16.75 2.90
C PRO A 108 18.33 -15.26 2.95
N GLU A 109 19.60 -14.91 2.96
CA GLU A 109 20.09 -13.52 2.92
C GLU A 109 19.74 -12.82 1.61
N ASN A 110 19.57 -13.58 0.53
CA ASN A 110 19.24 -13.06 -0.79
C ASN A 110 17.74 -12.91 -1.05
N VAL A 111 16.90 -13.34 -0.12
CA VAL A 111 15.44 -13.19 -0.25
C VAL A 111 15.08 -11.71 -0.19
N PRO A 112 14.47 -11.11 -1.26
CA PRO A 112 14.05 -9.73 -1.27
C PRO A 112 13.02 -9.43 -0.18
N PHE A 113 12.96 -8.20 0.29
CA PHE A 113 12.04 -7.80 1.36
C PHE A 113 10.57 -8.07 1.00
N ILE A 114 10.19 -7.86 -0.26
CA ILE A 114 8.84 -8.17 -0.72
C ILE A 114 8.48 -9.66 -0.54
N ASP A 115 9.40 -10.57 -0.86
CA ASP A 115 9.16 -12.01 -0.71
C ASP A 115 9.12 -12.41 0.76
N ARG A 116 9.84 -11.71 1.64
CA ARG A 116 9.73 -11.89 3.10
C ARG A 116 8.36 -11.50 3.61
N ILE A 117 7.81 -10.37 3.15
CA ILE A 117 6.44 -9.95 3.49
C ILE A 117 5.43 -11.01 3.04
N VAL A 118 5.61 -11.56 1.83
CA VAL A 118 4.75 -12.64 1.31
C VAL A 118 4.84 -13.89 2.19
N ALA A 119 6.05 -14.31 2.54
CA ALA A 119 6.27 -15.46 3.42
C ALA A 119 5.65 -15.26 4.80
N ASP A 120 5.87 -14.09 5.40
CA ASP A 120 5.33 -13.73 6.69
C ASP A 120 3.80 -13.70 6.68
N SER A 121 3.20 -13.16 5.62
CA SER A 121 1.74 -13.15 5.46
C SER A 121 1.14 -14.57 5.45
N ARG A 122 1.85 -15.51 4.83
CA ARG A 122 1.44 -16.92 4.78
C ARG A 122 1.56 -17.62 6.12
N GLN A 123 2.58 -17.29 6.91
CA GLN A 123 2.79 -17.87 8.25
C GLN A 123 1.81 -17.34 9.29
N VAL A 124 1.41 -16.07 9.17
CA VAL A 124 0.52 -15.40 10.13
C VAL A 124 -0.96 -15.58 9.76
N SER A 125 -1.24 -16.04 8.55
CA SER A 125 -2.63 -16.24 8.10
C SER A 125 -3.32 -17.33 8.92
N LEU A 126 -4.05 -16.93 9.93
CA LEU A 126 -4.92 -17.80 10.74
C LEU A 126 -6.04 -18.46 9.91
N ASN A 127 -6.29 -17.97 8.72
CA ASN A 127 -7.39 -18.41 7.85
C ASN A 127 -6.93 -19.33 6.71
N HIS A 128 -5.74 -19.95 6.84
CA HIS A 128 -5.31 -21.07 6.01
C HIS A 128 -5.16 -20.82 4.50
N THR A 129 -5.15 -19.57 4.08
CA THR A 129 -4.93 -19.24 2.68
C THR A 129 -3.45 -18.90 2.47
N ALA A 130 -2.78 -19.71 1.69
CA ALA A 130 -1.40 -19.45 1.24
C ALA A 130 -1.32 -18.26 0.24
N GLY A 131 -2.03 -17.18 0.52
CA GLY A 131 -2.19 -16.02 -0.34
C GLY A 131 -3.60 -15.95 -0.97
N LEU A 132 -3.77 -15.06 -1.93
CA LEU A 132 -5.04 -14.90 -2.65
C LEU A 132 -5.31 -16.08 -3.58
N SER A 133 -6.54 -16.57 -3.58
CA SER A 133 -6.99 -17.58 -4.54
C SER A 133 -6.96 -17.04 -5.97
N THR A 134 -6.88 -17.91 -6.96
CA THR A 134 -6.93 -17.51 -8.37
C THR A 134 -8.16 -16.67 -8.72
N PRO A 135 -9.39 -17.00 -8.29
CA PRO A 135 -10.55 -16.12 -8.51
C PRO A 135 -10.37 -14.71 -7.94
N GLN A 136 -9.79 -14.57 -6.76
CA GLN A 136 -9.52 -13.26 -6.16
C GLN A 136 -8.50 -12.46 -6.97
N GLN A 137 -7.43 -13.10 -7.44
CA GLN A 137 -6.43 -12.45 -8.30
C GLN A 137 -7.04 -12.00 -9.63
N VAL A 138 -7.90 -12.82 -10.24
CA VAL A 138 -8.62 -12.47 -11.46
C VAL A 138 -9.53 -11.25 -11.23
N GLN A 139 -10.25 -11.20 -10.13
CA GLN A 139 -11.09 -10.05 -9.80
C GLN A 139 -10.27 -8.76 -9.61
N MET A 140 -9.12 -8.84 -8.94
CA MET A 140 -8.20 -7.70 -8.82
C MET A 140 -7.72 -7.22 -10.18
N ALA A 141 -7.37 -8.15 -11.08
CA ALA A 141 -6.97 -7.83 -12.44
C ALA A 141 -8.09 -7.11 -13.20
N PHE A 142 -9.34 -7.58 -13.09
CA PHE A 142 -10.49 -6.93 -13.71
C PHE A 142 -10.75 -5.52 -13.14
N PHE A 143 -10.69 -5.32 -11.83
CA PHE A 143 -10.82 -3.98 -11.24
C PHE A 143 -9.73 -3.04 -11.74
N SER A 144 -8.49 -3.52 -11.82
CA SER A 144 -7.37 -2.74 -12.33
C SER A 144 -7.53 -2.41 -13.81
N ALA A 145 -7.91 -3.39 -14.64
CA ALA A 145 -8.18 -3.20 -16.06
C ALA A 145 -9.34 -2.21 -16.27
N PHE A 146 -10.42 -2.34 -15.50
CA PHE A 146 -11.54 -1.40 -15.54
C PHE A 146 -11.08 0.04 -15.28
N THR A 147 -10.24 0.25 -14.26
CA THR A 147 -9.71 1.59 -13.96
C THR A 147 -8.86 2.16 -15.10
N LEU A 148 -8.10 1.29 -15.80
CA LEU A 148 -7.30 1.71 -16.94
C LEU A 148 -8.14 2.04 -18.19
N ILE A 149 -9.32 1.43 -18.33
CA ILE A 149 -10.25 1.66 -19.44
C ILE A 149 -11.10 2.91 -19.20
N ASP A 150 -11.49 3.19 -17.96
CA ASP A 150 -12.28 4.38 -17.57
C ASP A 150 -11.44 5.67 -17.61
N LYS A 151 -10.94 6.01 -18.79
CA LYS A 151 -10.05 7.17 -19.00
C LYS A 151 -10.70 8.49 -18.63
N GLU A 152 -12.03 8.59 -18.74
CA GLU A 152 -12.79 9.78 -18.40
C GLU A 152 -13.15 9.88 -16.93
N ASN A 153 -12.75 8.89 -16.13
CA ASN A 153 -13.04 8.80 -14.69
C ASN A 153 -14.55 8.79 -14.36
N ASN A 154 -15.39 8.27 -15.26
CA ASN A 154 -16.84 8.26 -15.09
C ASN A 154 -17.26 7.55 -13.79
N TYR A 155 -16.65 6.41 -13.48
CA TYR A 155 -16.93 5.68 -12.24
C TYR A 155 -16.51 6.48 -11.02
N LYS A 156 -15.33 7.09 -11.05
CA LYS A 156 -14.81 7.92 -9.96
C LYS A 156 -15.75 9.09 -9.66
N ASP A 157 -16.15 9.83 -10.69
CA ASP A 157 -17.03 10.99 -10.55
C ASP A 157 -18.39 10.60 -10.03
N LYS A 158 -18.94 9.49 -10.52
CA LYS A 158 -20.22 8.95 -10.04
C LYS A 158 -20.14 8.57 -8.56
N THR A 159 -19.10 7.87 -8.13
CA THR A 159 -18.92 7.46 -6.71
C THR A 159 -18.73 8.67 -5.81
N ILE A 160 -17.94 9.65 -6.22
CA ILE A 160 -17.75 10.91 -5.48
C ILE A 160 -19.07 11.67 -5.35
N ASN A 161 -19.86 11.76 -6.42
CA ASN A 161 -21.14 12.46 -6.41
C ASN A 161 -22.16 11.77 -5.50
N ILE A 162 -22.22 10.45 -5.48
CA ILE A 162 -23.05 9.70 -4.54
C ILE A 162 -22.66 10.03 -3.09
N CYS A 163 -21.36 10.02 -2.78
CA CYS A 163 -20.87 10.36 -1.44
C CYS A 163 -21.22 11.81 -1.05
N LYS A 164 -21.05 12.77 -1.97
CA LYS A 164 -21.40 14.17 -1.75
C LYS A 164 -22.90 14.36 -1.48
N THR A 165 -23.75 13.72 -2.27
CA THR A 165 -25.20 13.77 -2.11
C THR A 165 -25.62 13.21 -0.76
N ARG A 166 -25.12 12.04 -0.38
CA ARG A 166 -25.42 11.42 0.91
C ARG A 166 -24.92 12.26 2.08
N LYS A 167 -23.73 12.83 1.97
CA LYS A 167 -23.20 13.76 2.97
C LYS A 167 -24.14 14.95 3.14
N LYS A 168 -24.55 15.60 2.04
CA LYS A 168 -25.47 16.74 2.08
C LYS A 168 -26.77 16.38 2.77
N LEU A 169 -27.42 15.29 2.35
CA LEU A 169 -28.68 14.82 2.98
C LEU A 169 -28.52 14.57 4.47
N LEU A 170 -27.40 14.00 4.91
CA LEU A 170 -27.15 13.75 6.33
C LEU A 170 -27.02 15.06 7.11
N PHE A 171 -26.30 16.05 6.59
CA PHE A 171 -26.08 17.32 7.31
C PHE A 171 -27.23 18.32 7.18
N ASP A 172 -28.02 18.26 6.11
CA ASP A 172 -29.22 19.11 5.96
C ASP A 172 -30.41 18.59 6.81
N SER A 173 -30.30 17.37 7.35
CA SER A 173 -31.34 16.77 8.21
C SER A 173 -31.01 16.82 9.72
N LEU A 174 -29.87 17.41 10.07
CA LEU A 174 -29.46 17.69 11.45
C LEU A 174 -29.72 19.13 11.82
#